data_ec6847298ec682c8e8b8b6d89425a5e3
#
_entry.id   ec6847298ec682c8e8b8b6d89425a5e3
#
_cell.length_a   1.000
_cell.length_b   1.000
_cell.length_c   1.000
_cell.angle_alpha   90.00
_cell.angle_beta   90.00
_cell.angle_gamma   90.00
#
_symmetry.space_group_name_H-M   'P 1'
#
loop_
_entity.id
_entity.type
_entity.pdbx_description
1 polymer ?
#
loop_
_entity_poly.entity_id
_entity_poly.type
_entity_poly.pdbx_seq_one_letter_code
_entity_poly.pdbx_strand_id
1 'polypeptide(L)'
;QERITGMSLVQLFNRQEKEYEQFQEINKGHRQAHIKAIWANSIFFPVVEFLSSISIACLLVFGALGIQGKVPDEIDKQFGEIVAFILWVHMLYRPIRMLADKFNILQRGTVRAERVFKVLDRADNIQNNGAKVECDFDTAIKFENLYFAYNENDWVLKNINLEIEQGATVAFVGATGAGKSSLVNLLGRFYEHQEGDILVGDIKLSDIELNYLRVNIAIVLQDVFLFSGTILNNITLGDTSISKEQVVKAAKAVGAHSFIEKLPNQYDYEVGERGGILSTGQRQLISFIRAYVYDPHILILDEATSSVDNESEELIQKATVELTKGRTSIIIAHRLSTIKNADKIVVLDKGEIKEQGTHEELLKLNGFYKTLHEMQFSEE
;
A
#
# COMPACT_ATOMS: atom_id res chain seq x y z
N GLN A 1 -3.48 -19.19 -0.03
CA GLN A 1 -2.84 -18.22 -0.94
C GLN A 1 -1.33 -18.22 -0.74
N GLU A 2 -0.78 -17.93 0.47
CA GLU A 2 0.67 -17.91 0.75
C GLU A 2 1.40 -19.19 0.30
N ARG A 3 0.82 -20.37 0.57
CA ARG A 3 1.42 -21.66 0.20
C ARG A 3 1.49 -21.88 -1.31
N ILE A 4 0.53 -21.36 -2.05
CA ILE A 4 0.53 -21.43 -3.52
C ILE A 4 1.57 -20.45 -4.09
N THR A 5 1.64 -19.25 -3.55
CA THR A 5 2.64 -18.24 -3.98
C THR A 5 4.06 -18.72 -3.65
N GLY A 6 4.26 -19.37 -2.49
CA GLY A 6 5.55 -19.93 -2.06
C GLY A 6 5.80 -21.40 -2.46
N MET A 7 5.10 -21.93 -3.48
CA MET A 7 5.19 -23.36 -3.83
C MET A 7 6.60 -23.79 -4.20
N SER A 8 7.36 -22.96 -4.87
CA SER A 8 8.77 -23.25 -5.20
C SER A 8 9.62 -23.48 -3.95
N LEU A 9 9.41 -22.70 -2.89
CA LEU A 9 10.09 -22.85 -1.60
C LEU A 9 9.67 -24.16 -0.92
N VAL A 10 8.37 -24.46 -0.91
CA VAL A 10 7.83 -25.72 -0.34
C VAL A 10 8.45 -26.94 -1.02
N GLN A 11 8.56 -26.90 -2.35
CA GLN A 11 9.18 -27.98 -3.14
C GLN A 11 10.68 -28.08 -2.93
N LEU A 12 11.40 -26.95 -2.92
CA LEU A 12 12.85 -26.90 -2.72
C LEU A 12 13.27 -27.53 -1.38
N PHE A 13 12.47 -27.29 -0.33
CA PHE A 13 12.73 -27.83 1.00
C PHE A 13 12.00 -29.15 1.30
N ASN A 14 11.36 -29.75 0.29
CA ASN A 14 10.65 -31.04 0.40
C ASN A 14 9.63 -31.07 1.56
N ARG A 15 8.84 -29.99 1.70
CA ARG A 15 7.92 -29.77 2.83
C ARG A 15 6.44 -30.00 2.48
N GLN A 16 6.14 -30.61 1.33
CA GLN A 16 4.78 -30.76 0.81
C GLN A 16 3.85 -31.48 1.79
N GLU A 17 4.31 -32.61 2.37
CA GLU A 17 3.50 -33.38 3.32
C GLU A 17 3.18 -32.58 4.58
N LYS A 18 4.18 -31.94 5.17
CA LYS A 18 3.99 -31.14 6.38
C LYS A 18 3.06 -29.94 6.14
N GLU A 19 3.20 -29.27 5.01
CA GLU A 19 2.32 -28.15 4.62
C GLU A 19 0.89 -28.66 4.36
N TYR A 20 0.75 -29.84 3.80
CA TYR A 20 -0.56 -30.46 3.60
C TYR A 20 -1.23 -30.86 4.92
N GLU A 21 -0.48 -31.41 5.87
CA GLU A 21 -1.00 -31.72 7.23
C GLU A 21 -1.48 -30.44 7.93
N GLN A 22 -0.70 -29.36 7.91
CA GLN A 22 -1.10 -28.07 8.47
C GLN A 22 -2.37 -27.53 7.79
N PHE A 23 -2.44 -27.63 6.47
CA PHE A 23 -3.63 -27.24 5.74
C PHE A 23 -4.85 -28.06 6.14
N GLN A 24 -4.69 -29.37 6.31
CA GLN A 24 -5.78 -30.24 6.77
C GLN A 24 -6.28 -29.85 8.16
N GLU A 25 -5.38 -29.51 9.08
CA GLU A 25 -5.74 -29.07 10.44
C GLU A 25 -6.55 -27.76 10.42
N ILE A 26 -6.09 -26.76 9.67
CA ILE A 26 -6.79 -25.50 9.47
C ILE A 26 -8.16 -25.75 8.83
N ASN A 27 -8.23 -26.57 7.79
CA ASN A 27 -9.46 -26.91 7.08
C ASN A 27 -10.45 -27.68 8.00
N LYS A 28 -9.95 -28.55 8.87
CA LYS A 28 -10.77 -29.22 9.89
C LYS A 28 -11.38 -28.25 10.89
N GLY A 29 -10.60 -27.24 11.34
CA GLY A 29 -11.09 -26.17 12.20
C GLY A 29 -12.19 -25.34 11.51
N HIS A 30 -11.95 -24.94 10.26
CA HIS A 30 -12.93 -24.22 9.45
C HIS A 30 -14.21 -25.03 9.23
N ARG A 31 -14.10 -26.32 8.90
CA ARG A 31 -15.24 -27.24 8.76
C ARG A 31 -16.05 -27.33 10.05
N GLN A 32 -15.39 -27.48 11.21
CA GLN A 32 -16.07 -27.55 12.49
C GLN A 32 -16.85 -26.27 12.83
N ALA A 33 -16.25 -25.12 12.59
CA ALA A 33 -16.90 -23.82 12.77
C ALA A 33 -18.14 -23.70 11.85
N HIS A 34 -18.02 -24.14 10.61
CA HIS A 34 -19.12 -24.11 9.63
C HIS A 34 -20.26 -25.06 10.03
N ILE A 35 -19.92 -26.27 10.48
CA ILE A 35 -20.92 -27.23 10.99
C ILE A 35 -21.67 -26.66 12.20
N LYS A 36 -20.97 -26.04 13.16
CA LYS A 36 -21.60 -25.37 14.32
C LYS A 36 -22.58 -24.30 13.89
N ALA A 37 -22.23 -23.47 12.92
CA ALA A 37 -23.08 -22.41 12.38
C ALA A 37 -24.31 -22.99 11.67
N ILE A 38 -24.17 -24.08 10.89
CA ILE A 38 -25.28 -24.78 10.24
C ILE A 38 -26.22 -25.39 11.29
N TRP A 39 -25.68 -26.06 12.32
CA TRP A 39 -26.47 -26.62 13.40
C TRP A 39 -27.33 -25.57 14.11
N ALA A 40 -26.71 -24.42 14.48
CA ALA A 40 -27.46 -23.35 15.14
C ALA A 40 -28.60 -22.79 14.27
N ASN A 41 -28.41 -22.65 12.97
CA ASN A 41 -29.45 -22.21 12.05
C ASN A 41 -30.48 -23.28 11.73
N SER A 42 -30.06 -24.55 11.68
CA SER A 42 -30.92 -25.67 11.30
C SER A 42 -31.93 -26.08 12.38
N ILE A 43 -31.70 -25.76 13.65
CA ILE A 43 -32.64 -26.07 14.75
C ILE A 43 -33.90 -25.18 14.67
N PHE A 44 -33.74 -23.93 14.24
CA PHE A 44 -34.86 -22.97 14.25
C PHE A 44 -36.04 -23.42 13.38
N PHE A 45 -35.78 -23.84 12.14
CA PHE A 45 -36.87 -24.22 11.22
C PHE A 45 -37.68 -25.44 11.67
N PRO A 46 -37.10 -26.59 12.10
CA PRO A 46 -37.82 -27.68 12.64
C PRO A 46 -38.65 -27.34 13.89
N VAL A 47 -38.12 -26.48 14.78
CA VAL A 47 -38.88 -26.05 15.97
C VAL A 47 -40.12 -25.24 15.57
N VAL A 48 -39.99 -24.30 14.65
CA VAL A 48 -41.14 -23.53 14.14
C VAL A 48 -42.15 -24.41 13.44
N GLU A 49 -41.69 -25.39 12.64
CA GLU A 49 -42.57 -26.36 11.96
C GLU A 49 -43.32 -27.29 12.95
N PHE A 50 -42.60 -27.77 13.98
CA PHE A 50 -43.18 -28.57 15.04
C PHE A 50 -44.26 -27.79 15.82
N LEU A 51 -44.02 -26.55 16.19
CA LEU A 51 -45.00 -25.69 16.85
C LEU A 51 -46.22 -25.43 15.96
N SER A 52 -46.01 -25.21 14.66
CA SER A 52 -47.10 -25.06 13.69
C SER A 52 -47.95 -26.33 13.62
N SER A 53 -47.32 -27.50 13.55
CA SER A 53 -48.00 -28.79 13.49
C SER A 53 -48.78 -29.08 14.76
N ILE A 54 -48.24 -28.78 15.93
CA ILE A 54 -48.96 -28.91 17.22
C ILE A 54 -50.17 -27.96 17.22
N SER A 55 -50.00 -26.70 16.78
CA SER A 55 -51.13 -25.76 16.74
C SER A 55 -52.28 -26.25 15.87
N ILE A 56 -51.96 -26.83 14.70
CA ILE A 56 -52.98 -27.42 13.81
C ILE A 56 -53.60 -28.67 14.45
N ALA A 57 -52.82 -29.54 15.06
CA ALA A 57 -53.33 -30.72 15.73
C ALA A 57 -54.29 -30.36 16.88
N CYS A 58 -53.93 -29.40 17.72
CA CYS A 58 -54.81 -28.88 18.78
C CYS A 58 -56.11 -28.30 18.19
N LEU A 59 -55.98 -27.50 17.12
CA LEU A 59 -57.16 -26.94 16.47
C LEU A 59 -58.13 -28.00 15.95
N LEU A 60 -57.61 -29.06 15.33
CA LEU A 60 -58.44 -30.20 14.84
C LEU A 60 -59.12 -30.97 15.98
N VAL A 61 -58.33 -31.23 17.05
CA VAL A 61 -58.92 -31.98 18.23
C VAL A 61 -60.02 -31.18 18.91
N PHE A 62 -59.74 -29.89 19.24
CA PHE A 62 -60.73 -29.03 19.88
C PHE A 62 -61.90 -28.70 18.96
N GLY A 63 -61.66 -28.55 17.67
CA GLY A 63 -62.70 -28.37 16.66
C GLY A 63 -63.61 -29.59 16.54
N ALA A 64 -63.04 -30.81 16.52
CA ALA A 64 -63.81 -32.06 16.48
C ALA A 64 -64.64 -32.27 17.74
N LEU A 65 -64.08 -31.98 18.94
CA LEU A 65 -64.80 -32.02 20.19
C LEU A 65 -65.95 -31.01 20.21
N GLY A 66 -65.79 -29.82 19.62
CA GLY A 66 -66.82 -28.80 19.54
C GLY A 66 -67.98 -29.12 18.60
N ILE A 67 -67.84 -30.11 17.71
CA ILE A 67 -68.89 -30.54 16.77
C ILE A 67 -69.84 -31.55 17.42
N GLN A 68 -69.44 -32.25 18.48
CA GLN A 68 -70.26 -33.23 19.12
C GLN A 68 -71.58 -32.62 19.64
N GLY A 69 -72.70 -33.19 19.18
CA GLY A 69 -74.09 -32.82 19.63
C GLY A 69 -74.70 -31.61 18.89
N LYS A 70 -74.04 -31.08 17.81
CA LYS A 70 -74.57 -29.98 17.02
C LYS A 70 -75.41 -30.43 15.84
N VAL A 71 -76.32 -29.57 15.37
CA VAL A 71 -77.13 -29.78 14.17
C VAL A 71 -76.27 -29.53 12.87
N PRO A 72 -76.68 -30.14 11.71
CA PRO A 72 -75.89 -30.09 10.48
C PRO A 72 -75.46 -28.75 10.04
N ASP A 73 -76.28 -27.71 10.05
CA ASP A 73 -75.96 -26.34 9.65
C ASP A 73 -74.86 -25.70 10.54
N GLU A 74 -74.90 -26.05 11.83
CA GLU A 74 -73.82 -25.56 12.77
C GLU A 74 -72.52 -26.31 12.57
N ILE A 75 -72.54 -27.54 12.12
CA ILE A 75 -71.38 -28.38 11.80
C ILE A 75 -70.69 -27.82 10.59
N ASP A 76 -71.41 -27.45 9.51
CA ASP A 76 -70.81 -26.83 8.29
C ASP A 76 -70.19 -25.53 8.58
N LYS A 77 -70.78 -24.65 9.40
CA LYS A 77 -70.22 -23.42 9.83
C LYS A 77 -68.90 -23.60 10.60
N GLN A 78 -68.92 -24.53 11.58
CA GLN A 78 -67.76 -24.82 12.40
C GLN A 78 -66.61 -25.42 11.58
N PHE A 79 -66.93 -26.26 10.60
CA PHE A 79 -65.97 -26.82 9.67
C PHE A 79 -65.28 -25.68 8.86
N GLY A 80 -66.03 -24.71 8.35
CA GLY A 80 -65.51 -23.54 7.69
C GLY A 80 -64.59 -22.72 8.58
N GLU A 81 -64.96 -22.54 9.86
CA GLU A 81 -64.11 -21.85 10.84
C GLU A 81 -62.77 -22.59 11.07
N ILE A 82 -62.79 -23.94 11.23
CA ILE A 82 -61.59 -24.74 11.39
C ILE A 82 -60.65 -24.59 10.19
N VAL A 83 -61.18 -24.65 8.96
CA VAL A 83 -60.41 -24.47 7.74
C VAL A 83 -59.78 -23.06 7.68
N ALA A 84 -60.56 -22.01 8.03
CA ALA A 84 -60.07 -20.65 8.10
C ALA A 84 -58.92 -20.49 9.10
N PHE A 85 -59.05 -21.10 10.30
CA PHE A 85 -57.99 -21.07 11.30
C PHE A 85 -56.73 -21.81 10.87
N ILE A 86 -56.84 -22.94 10.16
CA ILE A 86 -55.68 -23.67 9.60
C ILE A 86 -54.92 -22.75 8.62
N LEU A 87 -55.64 -22.05 7.73
CA LEU A 87 -55.03 -21.10 6.81
C LEU A 87 -54.38 -19.96 7.56
N TRP A 88 -54.98 -19.40 8.59
CA TRP A 88 -54.41 -18.33 9.41
C TRP A 88 -53.16 -18.80 10.18
N VAL A 89 -53.14 -20.02 10.71
CA VAL A 89 -51.94 -20.59 11.33
C VAL A 89 -50.78 -20.60 10.33
N HIS A 90 -51.00 -21.10 9.11
CA HIS A 90 -49.97 -21.07 8.07
C HIS A 90 -49.51 -19.64 7.71
N MET A 91 -50.47 -18.69 7.61
CA MET A 91 -50.17 -17.31 7.34
C MET A 91 -49.37 -16.64 8.47
N LEU A 92 -49.58 -17.01 9.73
CA LEU A 92 -48.89 -16.51 10.90
C LEU A 92 -47.42 -17.01 10.97
N TYR A 93 -47.21 -18.29 10.71
CA TYR A 93 -45.90 -18.90 10.83
C TYR A 93 -44.97 -18.54 9.64
N ARG A 94 -45.51 -18.19 8.48
CA ARG A 94 -44.73 -17.79 7.29
C ARG A 94 -43.84 -16.54 7.53
N PRO A 95 -44.33 -15.42 8.06
CA PRO A 95 -43.51 -14.26 8.40
C PRO A 95 -42.43 -14.59 9.43
N ILE A 96 -42.69 -15.47 10.41
CA ILE A 96 -41.72 -15.86 11.43
C ILE A 96 -40.50 -16.54 10.78
N ARG A 97 -40.74 -17.47 9.84
CA ARG A 97 -39.66 -18.11 9.06
C ARG A 97 -38.86 -17.08 8.25
N MET A 98 -39.57 -16.17 7.56
CA MET A 98 -38.91 -15.10 6.77
C MET A 98 -38.11 -14.16 7.64
N LEU A 99 -38.56 -13.88 8.86
CA LEU A 99 -37.86 -12.96 9.78
C LEU A 99 -36.48 -13.51 10.16
N ALA A 100 -36.39 -14.83 10.44
CA ALA A 100 -35.12 -15.47 10.77
C ALA A 100 -34.10 -15.38 9.65
N ASP A 101 -34.51 -15.60 8.40
CA ASP A 101 -33.64 -15.45 7.23
C ASP A 101 -33.20 -14.00 7.03
N LYS A 102 -34.12 -13.06 7.16
CA LYS A 102 -33.83 -11.62 7.02
C LYS A 102 -32.93 -11.11 8.12
N PHE A 103 -33.07 -11.62 9.35
CA PHE A 103 -32.17 -11.25 10.45
C PHE A 103 -30.73 -11.67 10.18
N ASN A 104 -30.50 -12.89 9.67
CA ASN A 104 -29.17 -13.33 9.28
C ASN A 104 -28.54 -12.46 8.17
N ILE A 105 -29.35 -12.06 7.18
CA ILE A 105 -28.91 -11.16 6.10
C ILE A 105 -28.59 -9.78 6.67
N LEU A 106 -29.44 -9.23 7.54
CA LEU A 106 -29.24 -7.93 8.17
C LEU A 106 -27.95 -7.93 9.00
N GLN A 107 -27.74 -8.93 9.85
CA GLN A 107 -26.53 -9.05 10.66
C GLN A 107 -25.26 -9.08 9.81
N ARG A 108 -25.24 -9.86 8.71
CA ARG A 108 -24.10 -9.86 7.78
C ARG A 108 -23.91 -8.51 7.09
N GLY A 109 -25.02 -7.85 6.74
CA GLY A 109 -25.01 -6.52 6.14
C GLY A 109 -24.41 -5.46 7.09
N THR A 110 -24.85 -5.47 8.34
CA THR A 110 -24.35 -4.53 9.37
C THR A 110 -22.84 -4.69 9.61
N VAL A 111 -22.36 -5.93 9.76
CA VAL A 111 -20.92 -6.19 9.95
C VAL A 111 -20.09 -5.74 8.74
N ARG A 112 -20.61 -5.93 7.53
CA ARG A 112 -19.92 -5.46 6.31
C ARG A 112 -19.94 -3.94 6.21
N ALA A 113 -21.08 -3.30 6.52
CA ALA A 113 -21.20 -1.86 6.56
C ALA A 113 -20.25 -1.24 7.59
N GLU A 114 -20.19 -1.81 8.81
CA GLU A 114 -19.26 -1.38 9.84
C GLU A 114 -17.80 -1.40 9.37
N ARG A 115 -17.39 -2.44 8.65
CA ARG A 115 -16.03 -2.51 8.08
C ARG A 115 -15.77 -1.44 7.03
N VAL A 116 -16.74 -1.13 6.18
CA VAL A 116 -16.64 -0.06 5.18
C VAL A 116 -16.54 1.29 5.87
N PHE A 117 -17.43 1.57 6.83
CA PHE A 117 -17.39 2.83 7.57
C PHE A 117 -16.11 2.99 8.39
N LYS A 118 -15.60 1.92 9.04
CA LYS A 118 -14.30 1.97 9.71
C LYS A 118 -13.14 2.37 8.79
N VAL A 119 -13.19 2.00 7.50
CA VAL A 119 -12.18 2.45 6.52
C VAL A 119 -12.41 3.90 6.12
N LEU A 120 -13.67 4.31 5.91
CA LEU A 120 -14.02 5.69 5.53
C LEU A 120 -13.77 6.70 6.66
N ASP A 121 -14.03 6.30 7.90
CA ASP A 121 -13.86 7.15 9.09
C ASP A 121 -12.41 7.20 9.59
N ARG A 122 -11.51 6.46 8.91
CA ARG A 122 -10.10 6.45 9.29
C ARG A 122 -9.45 7.79 8.97
N ALA A 123 -8.99 8.47 10.00
CA ALA A 123 -8.39 9.80 9.92
C ALA A 123 -6.88 9.79 9.59
N ASP A 124 -6.33 8.63 9.21
CA ASP A 124 -4.89 8.45 8.93
C ASP A 124 -4.45 9.10 7.60
N ASN A 125 -5.30 9.92 7.01
CA ASN A 125 -4.96 10.64 5.79
C ASN A 125 -4.17 11.90 6.13
N ILE A 126 -3.04 12.10 5.44
CA ILE A 126 -2.36 13.38 5.44
C ILE A 126 -3.34 14.43 4.92
N GLN A 127 -3.72 15.35 5.81
CA GLN A 127 -4.64 16.41 5.44
C GLN A 127 -3.92 17.46 4.61
N ASN A 128 -4.49 17.81 3.46
CA ASN A 128 -3.98 18.91 2.65
C ASN A 128 -4.44 20.25 3.25
N ASN A 129 -3.85 20.60 4.41
CA ASN A 129 -4.15 21.84 5.13
C ASN A 129 -3.29 23.02 4.65
N GLY A 130 -2.30 22.75 3.80
CA GLY A 130 -1.44 23.76 3.21
C GLY A 130 -2.21 24.63 2.23
N ALA A 131 -2.09 25.96 2.36
CA ALA A 131 -2.74 26.93 1.49
C ALA A 131 -1.76 27.63 0.53
N LYS A 132 -0.44 27.45 0.73
CA LYS A 132 0.58 28.13 -0.08
C LYS A 132 0.83 27.36 -1.37
N VAL A 133 0.51 27.99 -2.48
CA VAL A 133 0.77 27.51 -3.85
C VAL A 133 1.87 28.30 -4.56
N GLU A 134 2.52 29.21 -3.85
CA GLU A 134 3.68 29.96 -4.30
C GLU A 134 4.81 29.73 -3.29
N CYS A 135 5.65 28.78 -3.56
CA CYS A 135 6.88 28.51 -2.82
C CYS A 135 8.02 28.43 -3.82
N ASP A 136 9.09 29.14 -3.55
CA ASP A 136 10.31 29.02 -4.33
C ASP A 136 11.05 27.75 -3.88
N PHE A 137 11.12 26.75 -4.74
CA PHE A 137 11.87 25.52 -4.50
C PHE A 137 13.34 25.64 -4.86
N ASP A 138 13.75 26.75 -5.50
CA ASP A 138 15.15 27.07 -5.75
C ASP A 138 15.78 27.76 -4.53
N THR A 139 15.57 27.12 -3.35
CA THR A 139 16.09 27.58 -2.05
C THR A 139 16.61 26.39 -1.24
N ALA A 140 17.27 26.70 -0.10
CA ALA A 140 17.74 25.65 0.80
C ALA A 140 16.59 24.90 1.48
N ILE A 141 16.79 23.60 1.70
CA ILE A 141 15.89 22.75 2.49
C ILE A 141 16.50 22.62 3.89
N LYS A 142 15.72 22.88 4.94
CA LYS A 142 16.17 22.80 6.32
C LYS A 142 15.34 21.83 7.12
N PHE A 143 16.02 21.03 7.92
CA PHE A 143 15.42 20.20 8.96
C PHE A 143 15.86 20.76 10.31
N GLU A 144 14.93 21.17 11.14
CA GLU A 144 15.19 21.83 12.43
C GLU A 144 14.62 21.03 13.58
N ASN A 145 15.50 20.48 14.43
CA ASN A 145 15.16 19.70 15.61
C ASN A 145 14.09 18.63 15.33
N LEU A 146 14.20 17.94 14.21
CA LEU A 146 13.17 17.03 13.73
C LEU A 146 13.19 15.71 14.48
N TYR A 147 12.02 15.31 15.01
CA TYR A 147 11.75 14.00 15.59
C TYR A 147 10.63 13.32 14.85
N PHE A 148 10.77 12.02 14.62
CA PHE A 148 9.77 11.23 13.93
C PHE A 148 9.69 9.79 14.43
N ALA A 149 8.46 9.27 14.59
CA ALA A 149 8.15 7.89 14.89
C ALA A 149 6.97 7.41 14.04
N TYR A 150 7.01 6.15 13.58
CA TYR A 150 5.85 5.52 12.92
C TYR A 150 4.78 5.08 13.93
N ASN A 151 5.21 4.70 15.13
CA ASN A 151 4.35 4.34 16.24
C ASN A 151 4.74 5.17 17.46
N GLU A 152 3.79 5.44 18.34
CA GLU A 152 4.03 6.19 19.59
C GLU A 152 5.19 5.59 20.37
N ASN A 153 6.11 6.46 20.82
CA ASN A 153 7.30 6.15 21.64
C ASN A 153 8.44 5.35 20.96
N ASP A 154 8.36 5.07 19.65
CA ASP A 154 9.45 4.41 18.92
C ASP A 154 10.12 5.38 17.93
N TRP A 155 10.97 6.28 18.47
CA TRP A 155 11.62 7.31 17.68
C TRP A 155 12.58 6.74 16.64
N VAL A 156 12.22 6.90 15.36
CA VAL A 156 13.02 6.52 14.21
C VAL A 156 14.01 7.62 13.82
N LEU A 157 13.61 8.91 13.97
CA LEU A 157 14.49 10.06 13.79
C LEU A 157 14.51 10.85 15.10
N LYS A 158 15.71 11.35 15.45
CA LYS A 158 15.96 12.02 16.73
C LYS A 158 16.83 13.24 16.50
N ASN A 159 16.28 14.43 16.80
CA ASN A 159 16.99 15.70 16.74
C ASN A 159 17.77 15.89 15.43
N ILE A 160 17.12 15.67 14.30
CA ILE A 160 17.74 15.88 12.99
C ILE A 160 17.84 17.37 12.73
N ASN A 161 19.07 17.84 12.54
CA ASN A 161 19.40 19.20 12.12
C ASN A 161 20.27 19.14 10.87
N LEU A 162 19.72 19.57 9.73
CA LEU A 162 20.36 19.46 8.43
C LEU A 162 19.93 20.62 7.54
N GLU A 163 20.89 21.21 6.85
CA GLU A 163 20.65 22.16 5.77
C GLU A 163 21.21 21.59 4.46
N ILE A 164 20.37 21.59 3.43
CA ILE A 164 20.69 21.20 2.06
C ILE A 164 20.62 22.46 1.21
N GLU A 165 21.75 22.88 0.67
CA GLU A 165 21.85 24.07 -0.16
C GLU A 165 21.14 23.86 -1.51
N GLN A 166 20.65 24.95 -2.11
CA GLN A 166 20.08 24.92 -3.44
C GLN A 166 21.06 24.32 -4.46
N GLY A 167 20.57 23.41 -5.29
CA GLY A 167 21.34 22.78 -6.36
C GLY A 167 22.40 21.79 -5.89
N ALA A 168 22.55 21.59 -4.56
CA ALA A 168 23.49 20.64 -4.01
C ALA A 168 22.97 19.19 -4.13
N THR A 169 23.91 18.27 -4.36
CA THR A 169 23.67 16.83 -4.28
C THR A 169 24.13 16.32 -2.92
N VAL A 170 23.17 15.85 -2.10
CA VAL A 170 23.42 15.32 -0.76
C VAL A 170 23.23 13.81 -0.73
N ALA A 171 24.25 13.09 -0.29
CA ALA A 171 24.21 11.63 -0.13
C ALA A 171 23.91 11.23 1.32
N PHE A 172 22.82 10.47 1.54
CA PHE A 172 22.52 9.85 2.82
C PHE A 172 23.15 8.46 2.90
N VAL A 173 24.00 8.24 3.89
CA VAL A 173 24.73 6.97 4.14
C VAL A 173 24.44 6.48 5.54
N GLY A 174 24.45 5.18 5.73
CA GLY A 174 24.23 4.54 7.04
C GLY A 174 23.68 3.13 6.90
N ALA A 175 23.68 2.38 7.98
CA ALA A 175 23.16 1.03 8.02
C ALA A 175 21.66 0.94 7.67
N THR A 176 21.17 -0.25 7.32
CA THR A 176 19.74 -0.49 7.16
C THR A 176 19.03 -0.18 8.48
N GLY A 177 17.91 0.57 8.41
CA GLY A 177 17.19 1.01 9.61
C GLY A 177 17.73 2.29 10.25
N ALA A 178 18.76 2.94 9.69
CA ALA A 178 19.32 4.19 10.25
C ALA A 178 18.38 5.43 10.12
N GLY A 179 17.27 5.33 9.38
CA GLY A 179 16.30 6.42 9.22
C GLY A 179 16.35 7.14 7.86
N LYS A 180 17.20 6.72 6.91
CA LYS A 180 17.37 7.37 5.60
C LYS A 180 16.05 7.50 4.82
N SER A 181 15.35 6.40 4.60
CA SER A 181 14.06 6.39 3.88
C SER A 181 12.96 7.14 4.64
N SER A 182 13.05 7.23 5.98
CA SER A 182 12.10 8.01 6.77
C SER A 182 12.25 9.50 6.52
N LEU A 183 13.47 10.03 6.39
CA LEU A 183 13.71 11.44 6.01
C LEU A 183 13.10 11.76 4.64
N VAL A 184 13.31 10.86 3.67
CA VAL A 184 12.74 10.99 2.32
C VAL A 184 11.20 10.98 2.35
N ASN A 185 10.62 10.08 3.12
CA ASN A 185 9.18 9.99 3.27
C ASN A 185 8.55 11.23 3.90
N LEU A 186 9.25 11.87 4.84
CA LEU A 186 8.81 13.12 5.45
C LEU A 186 8.90 14.29 4.48
N LEU A 187 9.96 14.38 3.68
CA LEU A 187 10.10 15.42 2.66
C LEU A 187 9.01 15.30 1.57
N GLY A 188 8.66 14.09 1.17
CA GLY A 188 7.53 13.83 0.26
C GLY A 188 6.14 13.97 0.91
N ARG A 189 6.08 14.29 2.20
CA ARG A 189 4.87 14.31 3.01
C ARG A 189 4.02 13.07 2.81
N PHE A 190 4.64 11.88 2.93
CA PHE A 190 3.92 10.61 3.08
C PHE A 190 3.59 10.31 4.54
N TYR A 191 4.26 11.01 5.46
CA TYR A 191 4.04 11.01 6.90
C TYR A 191 4.23 12.41 7.43
N GLU A 192 3.62 12.73 8.58
CA GLU A 192 3.84 13.96 9.34
C GLU A 192 4.77 13.66 10.52
N HIS A 193 5.69 14.57 10.80
CA HIS A 193 6.57 14.51 11.96
C HIS A 193 5.86 14.96 13.25
N GLN A 194 6.36 14.56 14.40
CA GLN A 194 5.77 14.90 15.70
C GLN A 194 6.38 16.16 16.30
N GLU A 195 7.71 16.35 16.16
CA GLU A 195 8.41 17.52 16.70
C GLU A 195 9.40 18.09 15.67
N GLY A 196 9.68 19.38 15.79
CA GLY A 196 10.57 20.10 14.87
C GLY A 196 9.85 20.60 13.64
N ASP A 197 10.62 21.02 12.64
CA ASP A 197 10.09 21.55 11.38
C ASP A 197 10.96 21.12 10.17
N ILE A 198 10.31 21.03 9.02
CA ILE A 198 10.97 20.92 7.72
C ILE A 198 10.57 22.18 6.94
N LEU A 199 11.58 22.92 6.45
CA LEU A 199 11.35 24.15 5.69
C LEU A 199 11.92 24.03 4.28
N VAL A 200 11.26 24.68 3.34
CA VAL A 200 11.77 24.99 2.00
C VAL A 200 11.90 26.51 1.95
N GLY A 201 13.14 27.00 1.95
CA GLY A 201 13.41 28.41 2.26
C GLY A 201 12.92 28.77 3.66
N ASP A 202 12.01 29.73 3.75
CA ASP A 202 11.41 30.19 5.01
C ASP A 202 9.98 29.64 5.23
N ILE A 203 9.54 28.70 4.38
CA ILE A 203 8.17 28.16 4.42
C ILE A 203 8.19 26.74 4.98
N LYS A 204 7.36 26.51 6.02
CA LYS A 204 7.17 25.14 6.54
C LYS A 204 6.54 24.24 5.49
N LEU A 205 7.07 23.02 5.36
CA LEU A 205 6.58 22.01 4.43
C LEU A 205 5.09 21.72 4.61
N SER A 206 4.59 21.77 5.86
CA SER A 206 3.18 21.60 6.21
C SER A 206 2.26 22.68 5.66
N ASP A 207 2.78 23.91 5.43
CA ASP A 207 2.01 25.05 4.95
C ASP A 207 1.89 25.07 3.42
N ILE A 208 2.69 24.27 2.72
CA ILE A 208 2.63 24.14 1.26
C ILE A 208 1.47 23.25 0.86
N GLU A 209 0.70 23.64 -0.17
CA GLU A 209 -0.34 22.80 -0.73
C GLU A 209 0.25 21.48 -1.26
N LEU A 210 -0.36 20.36 -0.92
CA LEU A 210 0.23 19.04 -1.09
C LEU A 210 0.46 18.65 -2.57
N ASN A 211 -0.46 19.02 -3.46
CA ASN A 211 -0.31 18.73 -4.89
C ASN A 211 0.81 19.61 -5.48
N TYR A 212 0.86 20.88 -5.08
CA TYR A 212 1.92 21.79 -5.49
C TYR A 212 3.30 21.31 -5.03
N LEU A 213 3.41 20.85 -3.77
CA LEU A 213 4.62 20.24 -3.25
C LEU A 213 5.06 19.04 -4.10
N ARG A 214 4.13 18.11 -4.38
CA ARG A 214 4.42 16.85 -5.08
C ARG A 214 4.73 17.01 -6.56
N VAL A 215 4.31 18.09 -7.19
CA VAL A 215 4.73 18.43 -8.56
C VAL A 215 6.20 18.87 -8.60
N ASN A 216 6.68 19.52 -7.53
CA ASN A 216 8.03 20.05 -7.43
C ASN A 216 9.06 19.07 -6.83
N ILE A 217 8.59 17.89 -6.33
CA ILE A 217 9.45 16.84 -5.77
C ILE A 217 9.22 15.54 -6.55
N ALA A 218 10.27 14.99 -7.15
CA ALA A 218 10.21 13.62 -7.69
C ALA A 218 11.00 12.65 -6.83
N ILE A 219 10.43 11.46 -6.65
CA ILE A 219 11.05 10.37 -5.90
C ILE A 219 11.18 9.16 -6.82
N VAL A 220 12.41 8.70 -7.00
CA VAL A 220 12.73 7.43 -7.65
C VAL A 220 12.99 6.42 -6.55
N LEU A 221 12.06 5.48 -6.39
CA LEU A 221 12.13 4.45 -5.36
C LEU A 221 13.04 3.29 -5.78
N GLN A 222 13.60 2.61 -4.79
CA GLN A 222 14.39 1.38 -4.96
C GLN A 222 13.62 0.31 -5.74
N ASP A 223 12.40 0.00 -5.29
CA ASP A 223 11.49 -0.93 -5.95
C ASP A 223 10.57 -0.16 -6.91
N VAL A 224 10.94 -0.13 -8.18
CA VAL A 224 10.17 0.57 -9.19
C VAL A 224 8.87 -0.17 -9.50
N PHE A 225 7.75 0.50 -9.27
CA PHE A 225 6.43 0.00 -9.61
C PHE A 225 6.01 0.50 -11.00
N LEU A 226 5.63 -0.44 -11.86
CA LEU A 226 5.01 -0.14 -13.16
C LEU A 226 3.57 -0.67 -13.17
N PHE A 227 2.66 0.17 -13.62
CA PHE A 227 1.26 -0.22 -13.83
C PHE A 227 1.13 -1.07 -15.10
N SER A 228 0.13 -1.94 -15.14
CA SER A 228 -0.24 -2.63 -16.40
C SER A 228 -0.61 -1.58 -17.44
N GLY A 229 -0.04 -1.71 -18.65
CA GLY A 229 -0.21 -0.76 -19.74
C GLY A 229 1.10 -0.53 -20.50
N THR A 230 1.16 0.50 -21.32
CA THR A 230 2.32 0.80 -22.17
C THR A 230 3.45 1.48 -21.40
N ILE A 231 4.67 1.44 -21.96
CA ILE A 231 5.82 2.22 -21.45
C ILE A 231 5.45 3.70 -21.43
N LEU A 232 4.83 4.22 -22.47
CA LEU A 232 4.40 5.61 -22.57
C LEU A 232 3.48 5.97 -21.39
N ASN A 233 2.44 5.16 -21.15
CA ASN A 233 1.51 5.40 -20.04
C ASN A 233 2.19 5.34 -18.66
N ASN A 234 3.19 4.47 -18.51
CA ASN A 234 3.96 4.37 -17.29
C ASN A 234 4.88 5.58 -17.06
N ILE A 235 5.36 6.22 -18.11
CA ILE A 235 6.19 7.44 -17.99
C ILE A 235 5.29 8.65 -17.71
N THR A 236 4.20 8.81 -18.48
CA THR A 236 3.31 9.98 -18.36
C THR A 236 2.32 9.87 -17.21
N LEU A 237 2.12 8.66 -16.64
CA LEU A 237 1.09 8.36 -15.63
C LEU A 237 -0.33 8.81 -16.06
N GLY A 238 -0.58 8.85 -17.37
CA GLY A 238 -1.85 9.28 -17.95
C GLY A 238 -1.99 10.80 -18.13
N ASP A 239 -0.94 11.57 -17.85
CA ASP A 239 -0.93 13.00 -18.11
C ASP A 239 -0.85 13.27 -19.62
N THR A 240 -1.93 13.81 -20.18
CA THR A 240 -2.05 14.13 -21.61
C THR A 240 -1.30 15.39 -22.04
N SER A 241 -0.83 16.20 -21.10
CA SER A 241 0.01 17.39 -21.38
C SER A 241 1.41 17.02 -21.82
N ILE A 242 1.88 15.81 -21.47
CA ILE A 242 3.18 15.28 -21.81
C ILE A 242 3.11 14.57 -23.16
N SER A 243 3.76 15.15 -24.17
CA SER A 243 3.78 14.56 -25.52
C SER A 243 4.76 13.40 -25.64
N LYS A 244 4.51 12.52 -26.63
CA LYS A 244 5.43 11.40 -26.93
C LYS A 244 6.83 11.88 -27.30
N GLU A 245 6.94 13.04 -27.97
CA GLU A 245 8.21 13.66 -28.35
C GLU A 245 9.03 14.09 -27.11
N GLN A 246 8.36 14.63 -26.09
CA GLN A 246 9.00 14.97 -24.81
C GLN A 246 9.52 13.71 -24.10
N VAL A 247 8.73 12.64 -24.10
CA VAL A 247 9.15 11.34 -23.53
C VAL A 247 10.35 10.76 -24.28
N VAL A 248 10.37 10.82 -25.61
CA VAL A 248 11.51 10.36 -26.43
C VAL A 248 12.75 11.20 -26.14
N LYS A 249 12.61 12.52 -26.00
CA LYS A 249 13.72 13.42 -25.65
C LYS A 249 14.29 13.05 -24.28
N ALA A 250 13.44 12.86 -23.30
CA ALA A 250 13.82 12.44 -21.94
C ALA A 250 14.52 11.06 -21.95
N ALA A 251 13.98 10.09 -22.66
CA ALA A 251 14.58 8.77 -22.79
C ALA A 251 15.98 8.80 -23.42
N LYS A 252 16.21 9.71 -24.38
CA LYS A 252 17.54 9.93 -24.97
C LYS A 252 18.50 10.57 -23.98
N ALA A 253 18.03 11.55 -23.21
CA ALA A 253 18.85 12.23 -22.19
C ALA A 253 19.30 11.24 -21.09
N VAL A 254 18.40 10.39 -20.66
CA VAL A 254 18.65 9.34 -19.64
C VAL A 254 19.44 8.14 -20.21
N GLY A 255 19.59 8.04 -21.55
CA GLY A 255 20.28 6.91 -22.20
C GLY A 255 19.41 5.65 -22.35
N ALA A 256 18.13 5.74 -22.06
CA ALA A 256 17.20 4.59 -22.07
C ALA A 256 16.53 4.35 -23.44
N HIS A 257 16.64 5.28 -24.38
CA HIS A 257 15.97 5.20 -25.68
C HIS A 257 16.35 3.91 -26.47
N SER A 258 17.62 3.53 -26.42
CA SER A 258 18.14 2.40 -27.21
C SER A 258 17.54 1.06 -26.84
N PHE A 259 17.19 0.83 -25.56
CA PHE A 259 16.52 -0.41 -25.17
C PHE A 259 15.03 -0.37 -25.53
N ILE A 260 14.37 0.78 -25.38
CA ILE A 260 12.93 0.92 -25.73
C ILE A 260 12.73 0.73 -27.24
N GLU A 261 13.62 1.26 -28.06
CA GLU A 261 13.55 1.15 -29.51
C GLU A 261 13.65 -0.31 -30.01
N LYS A 262 14.33 -1.18 -29.26
CA LYS A 262 14.45 -2.62 -29.55
C LYS A 262 13.21 -3.43 -29.18
N LEU A 263 12.29 -2.88 -28.39
CA LEU A 263 11.07 -3.57 -27.98
C LEU A 263 10.02 -3.55 -29.11
N PRO A 264 9.17 -4.58 -29.21
CA PRO A 264 8.02 -4.56 -30.11
C PRO A 264 7.13 -3.34 -29.80
N ASN A 265 6.70 -2.61 -30.81
CA ASN A 265 5.91 -1.38 -30.67
C ASN A 265 6.58 -0.25 -29.84
N GLN A 266 7.84 -0.39 -29.45
CA GLN A 266 8.64 0.65 -28.77
C GLN A 266 7.95 1.22 -27.51
N TYR A 267 7.61 2.51 -27.49
CA TYR A 267 6.95 3.17 -26.34
C TYR A 267 5.52 2.67 -26.10
N ASP A 268 4.88 2.05 -27.09
CA ASP A 268 3.55 1.45 -26.98
C ASP A 268 3.63 -0.04 -26.58
N TYR A 269 4.81 -0.52 -26.14
CA TYR A 269 5.01 -1.87 -25.62
C TYR A 269 4.31 -2.04 -24.27
N GLU A 270 3.50 -3.10 -24.14
CA GLU A 270 2.77 -3.47 -22.93
C GLU A 270 3.70 -4.15 -21.92
N VAL A 271 3.86 -3.57 -20.72
CA VAL A 271 4.82 -4.07 -19.72
C VAL A 271 4.25 -5.17 -18.81
N GLY A 272 2.95 -5.46 -18.91
CA GLY A 272 2.30 -6.45 -18.07
C GLY A 272 2.18 -6.04 -16.59
N GLU A 273 1.75 -6.99 -15.77
CA GLU A 273 1.59 -6.75 -14.33
C GLU A 273 2.95 -6.47 -13.67
N ARG A 274 3.05 -5.33 -12.98
CA ARG A 274 4.26 -4.85 -12.29
C ARG A 274 5.51 -4.77 -13.17
N GLY A 275 5.35 -4.72 -14.48
CA GLY A 275 6.48 -4.69 -15.42
C GLY A 275 7.34 -5.96 -15.40
N GLY A 276 6.74 -7.12 -15.10
CA GLY A 276 7.45 -8.37 -14.88
C GLY A 276 8.23 -8.91 -16.10
N ILE A 277 7.99 -8.35 -17.28
CA ILE A 277 8.69 -8.70 -18.52
C ILE A 277 10.03 -7.95 -18.64
N LEU A 278 10.17 -6.83 -17.96
CA LEU A 278 11.36 -5.99 -17.99
C LEU A 278 12.37 -6.37 -16.90
N SER A 279 13.67 -6.20 -17.17
CA SER A 279 14.69 -6.34 -16.15
C SER A 279 14.58 -5.25 -15.08
N THR A 280 15.20 -5.47 -13.92
CA THR A 280 15.22 -4.47 -12.84
C THR A 280 15.82 -3.15 -13.30
N GLY A 281 16.94 -3.20 -14.04
CA GLY A 281 17.58 -2.01 -14.60
C GLY A 281 16.69 -1.27 -15.60
N GLN A 282 15.98 -2.00 -16.47
CA GLN A 282 15.05 -1.40 -17.43
C GLN A 282 13.89 -0.69 -16.73
N ARG A 283 13.31 -1.31 -15.68
CA ARG A 283 12.27 -0.65 -14.87
C ARG A 283 12.79 0.62 -14.20
N GLN A 284 14.02 0.59 -13.69
CA GLN A 284 14.66 1.75 -13.07
C GLN A 284 14.88 2.88 -14.07
N LEU A 285 15.35 2.56 -15.29
CA LEU A 285 15.50 3.56 -16.36
C LEU A 285 14.14 4.19 -16.74
N ILE A 286 13.04 3.43 -16.78
CA ILE A 286 11.70 3.99 -17.00
C ILE A 286 11.31 4.98 -15.88
N SER A 287 11.63 4.66 -14.62
CA SER A 287 11.41 5.57 -13.49
C SER A 287 12.25 6.86 -13.61
N PHE A 288 13.47 6.75 -14.11
CA PHE A 288 14.33 7.91 -14.40
C PHE A 288 13.78 8.79 -15.52
N ILE A 289 13.26 8.18 -16.60
CA ILE A 289 12.58 8.95 -17.65
C ILE A 289 11.37 9.70 -17.06
N ARG A 290 10.60 9.04 -16.19
CA ARG A 290 9.47 9.65 -15.48
C ARG A 290 9.93 10.87 -14.69
N ALA A 291 10.96 10.73 -13.85
CA ALA A 291 11.50 11.84 -13.06
C ALA A 291 12.05 12.98 -13.96
N TYR A 292 12.63 12.67 -15.12
CA TYR A 292 13.16 13.67 -16.04
C TYR A 292 12.05 14.47 -16.73
N VAL A 293 10.97 13.81 -17.16
CA VAL A 293 9.87 14.44 -17.90
C VAL A 293 9.08 15.41 -17.04
N TYR A 294 8.88 15.10 -15.76
CA TYR A 294 8.17 15.96 -14.82
C TYR A 294 9.00 17.16 -14.33
N ASP A 295 10.30 17.20 -14.62
CA ASP A 295 11.23 18.30 -14.34
C ASP A 295 11.10 18.94 -12.94
N PRO A 296 11.26 18.15 -11.87
CA PRO A 296 11.10 18.62 -10.51
C PRO A 296 12.27 19.49 -10.07
N HIS A 297 12.04 20.43 -9.13
CA HIS A 297 13.09 21.21 -8.50
C HIS A 297 13.92 20.40 -7.49
N ILE A 298 13.27 19.46 -6.79
CA ILE A 298 13.88 18.57 -5.81
C ILE A 298 13.80 17.14 -6.32
N LEU A 299 14.94 16.47 -6.42
CA LEU A 299 15.04 15.08 -6.85
C LEU A 299 15.49 14.20 -5.70
N ILE A 300 14.77 13.12 -5.45
CA ILE A 300 15.13 12.12 -4.46
C ILE A 300 15.35 10.79 -5.17
N LEU A 301 16.53 10.20 -4.98
CA LEU A 301 16.90 8.92 -5.54
C LEU A 301 17.18 7.91 -4.42
N ASP A 302 16.42 6.83 -4.36
CA ASP A 302 16.71 5.69 -3.48
C ASP A 302 17.43 4.62 -4.30
N GLU A 303 18.78 4.58 -4.15
CA GLU A 303 19.67 3.79 -4.97
C GLU A 303 19.98 2.43 -4.32
N ALA A 304 19.21 1.38 -4.65
CA ALA A 304 19.59 0.02 -4.31
C ALA A 304 19.61 -0.86 -5.57
N THR A 305 20.80 -1.17 -6.03
CA THR A 305 21.03 -1.87 -7.31
C THR A 305 21.76 -3.19 -7.16
N SER A 306 21.60 -3.89 -6.05
CA SER A 306 22.23 -5.18 -5.78
C SER A 306 21.89 -6.30 -6.78
N SER A 307 20.99 -6.04 -7.75
CA SER A 307 20.48 -7.05 -8.70
C SER A 307 20.42 -6.54 -10.13
N VAL A 308 21.30 -5.60 -10.52
CA VAL A 308 21.34 -5.02 -11.88
C VAL A 308 22.59 -5.54 -12.59
N ASP A 309 22.47 -5.87 -13.87
CA ASP A 309 23.58 -6.26 -14.72
C ASP A 309 24.53 -5.06 -15.00
N ASN A 310 25.78 -5.33 -15.27
CA ASN A 310 26.82 -4.30 -15.45
C ASN A 310 26.48 -3.29 -16.55
N GLU A 311 25.84 -3.69 -17.65
CA GLU A 311 25.47 -2.79 -18.74
C GLU A 311 24.39 -1.79 -18.29
N SER A 312 23.35 -2.30 -17.64
CA SER A 312 22.30 -1.45 -17.06
C SER A 312 22.82 -0.57 -15.94
N GLU A 313 23.82 -1.02 -15.20
CA GLU A 313 24.47 -0.27 -14.14
C GLU A 313 25.16 1.01 -14.66
N GLU A 314 25.94 0.88 -15.73
CA GLU A 314 26.61 2.03 -16.34
C GLU A 314 25.60 3.08 -16.87
N LEU A 315 24.50 2.59 -17.45
CA LEU A 315 23.41 3.45 -17.92
C LEU A 315 22.72 4.18 -16.75
N ILE A 316 22.46 3.48 -15.64
CA ILE A 316 21.85 4.06 -14.44
C ILE A 316 22.77 5.14 -13.84
N GLN A 317 24.08 4.90 -13.77
CA GLN A 317 25.03 5.91 -13.28
C GLN A 317 25.03 7.18 -14.17
N LYS A 318 25.07 7.01 -15.49
CA LYS A 318 24.99 8.16 -16.44
C LYS A 318 23.68 8.91 -16.28
N ALA A 319 22.58 8.17 -16.14
CA ALA A 319 21.25 8.73 -15.93
C ALA A 319 21.14 9.50 -14.60
N THR A 320 21.73 8.99 -13.52
CA THR A 320 21.80 9.65 -12.22
C THR A 320 22.51 11.01 -12.35
N VAL A 321 23.68 11.03 -12.97
CA VAL A 321 24.43 12.27 -13.19
C VAL A 321 23.63 13.28 -14.02
N GLU A 322 22.93 12.82 -15.06
CA GLU A 322 22.12 13.71 -15.90
C GLU A 322 20.91 14.26 -15.16
N LEU A 323 20.25 13.44 -14.32
CA LEU A 323 19.10 13.83 -13.54
C LEU A 323 19.42 14.83 -12.43
N THR A 324 20.59 14.73 -11.81
CA THR A 324 20.99 15.62 -10.70
C THR A 324 21.47 16.99 -11.15
N LYS A 325 21.80 17.17 -12.42
CA LYS A 325 22.29 18.44 -12.94
C LYS A 325 21.29 19.58 -12.74
N GLY A 326 21.71 20.63 -12.04
CA GLY A 326 20.93 21.84 -11.85
C GLY A 326 19.73 21.70 -10.92
N ARG A 327 19.65 20.63 -10.15
CA ARG A 327 18.55 20.37 -9.20
C ARG A 327 19.11 20.10 -7.81
N THR A 328 18.33 20.46 -6.79
CA THR A 328 18.62 20.00 -5.43
C THR A 328 18.33 18.51 -5.34
N SER A 329 19.36 17.70 -5.04
CA SER A 329 19.27 16.24 -5.13
C SER A 329 19.61 15.58 -3.81
N ILE A 330 18.78 14.62 -3.39
CA ILE A 330 18.99 13.77 -2.21
C ILE A 330 19.11 12.34 -2.68
N ILE A 331 20.23 11.69 -2.37
CA ILE A 331 20.50 10.33 -2.81
C ILE A 331 20.69 9.44 -1.58
N ILE A 332 19.87 8.40 -1.43
CA ILE A 332 20.16 7.32 -0.51
C ILE A 332 21.19 6.43 -1.21
N ALA A 333 22.46 6.65 -0.89
CA ALA A 333 23.55 6.05 -1.64
C ALA A 333 23.97 4.71 -1.07
N HIS A 334 24.04 3.73 -1.97
CA HIS A 334 24.57 2.39 -1.71
C HIS A 334 25.83 2.09 -2.53
N ARG A 335 26.29 3.06 -3.36
CA ARG A 335 27.46 2.95 -4.23
C ARG A 335 28.51 3.99 -3.90
N LEU A 336 29.76 3.56 -3.92
CA LEU A 336 30.90 4.44 -3.65
C LEU A 336 31.01 5.58 -4.67
N SER A 337 30.75 5.30 -5.95
CA SER A 337 30.80 6.32 -7.02
C SER A 337 29.83 7.46 -6.79
N THR A 338 28.61 7.13 -6.36
CA THR A 338 27.57 8.14 -6.04
C THR A 338 27.95 8.95 -4.82
N ILE A 339 28.49 8.30 -3.77
CA ILE A 339 28.91 8.95 -2.53
C ILE A 339 30.08 9.92 -2.79
N LYS A 340 31.08 9.53 -3.59
CA LYS A 340 32.23 10.35 -3.89
C LYS A 340 31.90 11.63 -4.67
N ASN A 341 30.85 11.57 -5.50
CA ASN A 341 30.45 12.68 -6.36
C ASN A 341 29.42 13.62 -5.69
N ALA A 342 28.98 13.31 -4.47
CA ALA A 342 28.07 14.18 -3.73
C ALA A 342 28.79 15.40 -3.14
N ASP A 343 28.13 16.56 -3.19
CA ASP A 343 28.67 17.81 -2.60
C ASP A 343 28.71 17.68 -1.07
N LYS A 344 27.78 16.95 -0.48
CA LYS A 344 27.71 16.72 0.96
C LYS A 344 27.26 15.30 1.25
N ILE A 345 27.90 14.66 2.20
CA ILE A 345 27.54 13.35 2.73
C ILE A 345 26.99 13.55 4.14
N VAL A 346 25.87 12.91 4.44
CA VAL A 346 25.22 12.88 5.76
C VAL A 346 25.19 11.44 6.25
N VAL A 347 25.90 11.17 7.33
CA VAL A 347 25.99 9.84 7.93
C VAL A 347 24.95 9.71 9.03
N LEU A 348 24.02 8.78 8.84
CA LEU A 348 22.95 8.46 9.77
C LEU A 348 23.24 7.13 10.51
N ASP A 349 23.07 7.15 11.82
CA ASP A 349 23.07 5.95 12.64
C ASP A 349 21.99 6.07 13.72
N LYS A 350 21.14 5.03 13.83
CA LYS A 350 20.07 4.92 14.83
C LYS A 350 19.17 6.17 14.94
N GLY A 351 18.89 6.80 13.80
CA GLY A 351 18.01 7.96 13.71
C GLY A 351 18.66 9.30 14.02
N GLU A 352 19.97 9.37 14.15
CA GLU A 352 20.73 10.60 14.40
C GLU A 352 21.76 10.86 13.31
N ILE A 353 22.05 12.14 13.03
CA ILE A 353 23.18 12.52 12.18
C ILE A 353 24.46 12.44 13.02
N LYS A 354 25.38 11.56 12.65
CA LYS A 354 26.66 11.37 13.34
C LYS A 354 27.75 12.22 12.73
N GLU A 355 27.80 12.31 11.42
CA GLU A 355 28.80 13.07 10.67
C GLU A 355 28.19 13.69 9.44
N GLN A 356 28.72 14.82 9.01
CA GLN A 356 28.37 15.46 7.75
C GLN A 356 29.60 16.20 7.20
N GLY A 357 29.79 16.15 5.87
CA GLY A 357 30.92 16.78 5.18
C GLY A 357 31.14 16.17 3.81
N THR A 358 32.25 16.50 3.17
CA THR A 358 32.68 15.90 1.91
C THR A 358 33.33 14.53 2.12
N HIS A 359 33.46 13.74 1.07
CA HIS A 359 34.13 12.42 1.10
C HIS A 359 35.53 12.48 1.72
N GLU A 360 36.33 13.49 1.30
CA GLU A 360 37.68 13.61 1.80
C GLU A 360 37.78 14.04 3.27
N GLU A 361 36.90 14.95 3.70
CA GLU A 361 36.81 15.41 5.09
C GLU A 361 36.45 14.26 6.03
N LEU A 362 35.40 13.52 5.67
CA LEU A 362 34.89 12.40 6.49
C LEU A 362 35.88 11.24 6.58
N LEU A 363 36.65 10.96 5.53
CA LEU A 363 37.73 9.97 5.59
C LEU A 363 38.83 10.35 6.58
N LYS A 364 39.19 11.68 6.66
CA LYS A 364 40.22 12.20 7.58
C LYS A 364 39.77 12.15 9.04
N LEU A 365 38.46 12.25 9.31
CA LEU A 365 37.92 12.19 10.67
C LEU A 365 38.09 10.80 11.33
N ASN A 366 38.31 9.75 10.56
CA ASN A 366 38.39 8.35 11.03
C ASN A 366 37.20 7.91 11.90
N GLY A 367 36.00 8.40 11.58
CA GLY A 367 34.78 8.18 12.34
C GLY A 367 33.85 7.12 11.73
N PHE A 368 32.55 7.35 11.88
CA PHE A 368 31.51 6.43 11.38
C PHE A 368 31.57 6.23 9.86
N TYR A 369 31.80 7.31 9.12
CA TYR A 369 31.89 7.24 7.66
C TYR A 369 33.04 6.32 7.20
N LYS A 370 34.21 6.47 7.80
CA LYS A 370 35.37 5.64 7.42
C LYS A 370 35.12 4.17 7.72
N THR A 371 34.51 3.87 8.88
CA THR A 371 34.15 2.50 9.24
C THR A 371 33.14 1.89 8.24
N LEU A 372 32.12 2.66 7.83
CA LEU A 372 31.16 2.22 6.81
C LEU A 372 31.83 2.03 5.45
N HIS A 373 32.74 2.95 5.09
CA HIS A 373 33.48 2.87 3.83
C HIS A 373 34.36 1.61 3.79
N GLU A 374 35.08 1.30 4.86
CA GLU A 374 35.92 0.10 4.95
C GLU A 374 35.08 -1.19 4.95
N MET A 375 33.88 -1.19 5.54
CA MET A 375 33.01 -2.37 5.58
C MET A 375 32.31 -2.64 4.24
N GLN A 376 31.89 -1.59 3.53
CA GLN A 376 31.06 -1.73 2.34
C GLN A 376 31.83 -1.71 1.02
N PHE A 377 33.01 -1.02 1.00
CA PHE A 377 33.71 -0.68 -0.22
C PHE A 377 35.20 -1.03 -0.21
N SER A 378 35.69 -1.80 0.76
CA SER A 378 37.09 -2.21 0.82
C SER A 378 37.46 -3.30 -0.20
N GLU A 379 36.50 -3.81 -0.96
CA GLU A 379 36.70 -4.83 -2.00
C GLU A 379 36.55 -4.28 -3.44
N GLU A 380 36.23 -3.01 -3.60
CA GLU A 380 36.25 -2.29 -4.90
C GLU A 380 37.53 -1.42 -5.04
#